data_21286c6aabe7eaa8c96d2614492a6def
#
_entry.id   21286c6aabe7eaa8c96d2614492a6def
#
_cell.length_a   1.000
_cell.length_b   1.000
_cell.length_c   1.000
_cell.angle_alpha   90.00
_cell.angle_beta   90.00
_cell.angle_gamma   90.00
#
_symmetry.space_group_name_H-M   'P 1'
#
loop_
_entity.id
_entity.type
_entity.pdbx_description
1 polymer ?
#
loop_
_entity_poly.entity_id
_entity_poly.type
_entity_poly.pdbx_seq_one_letter_code
_entity_poly.pdbx_strand_id
1 'polypeptide(L)'
;MAVIAPHDGYLTLLRKRSFLYLWLAQLISMTCFFASNYAVLVLIEEVTGSTILVGLAIICFSLPALILGAPAGVFVDRVNKRRVLLASNFLRAIATLIFVISLLVDRHQLIPIYLLTLLISGIGQFFTPAEGATIPMLVSEEELVPALSLFNITFTLSQAIGFILLAPLILSLLPTYTIASVVIHPVESLYLIIAVLYAVCTGLIALIPTRNFIQVARGSQNRRNTQNLEIVSNMWTEMYQGWVFVRRNKKLFLAVVQLSFAGTLLLVIGELASPIVTKLLLLEANKMALVFAPAGIGLVGGSVLMPRILPRLGKSRAVFTGAVALAAATVLLPLLTLAAKAIAPSSWNTNPILLICVALVMLIAGVALAFINIPAQTSMQEQTPEWIKGRVFALQLVLYNAAAIPIILFIGGIADLFGVDRVLYLLSISVLGFGFWGLYYERKHAIKSLPEPLDGKKEGEKVAEEDTLSSKL
;
A
#
# COMPACT_ATOMS: atom_id res chain seq x y z
N MET A 1 8.81 -5.35 34.98
CA MET A 1 8.73 -5.88 33.60
C MET A 1 9.87 -5.28 32.80
N ALA A 2 10.86 -6.09 32.46
CA ALA A 2 12.01 -5.62 31.68
C ALA A 2 11.53 -5.34 30.25
N VAL A 3 11.70 -4.11 29.80
CA VAL A 3 11.52 -3.71 28.39
C VAL A 3 12.66 -4.39 27.62
N ILE A 4 12.37 -5.53 26.99
CA ILE A 4 13.31 -6.21 26.09
C ILE A 4 13.54 -5.27 24.92
N ALA A 5 14.81 -4.91 24.68
CA ALA A 5 15.21 -4.05 23.58
C ALA A 5 14.73 -4.64 22.24
N PRO A 6 14.08 -3.86 21.38
CA PRO A 6 13.38 -4.38 20.19
C PRO A 6 14.31 -5.03 19.14
N HIS A 7 15.63 -4.83 19.22
CA HIS A 7 16.60 -5.38 18.25
C HIS A 7 16.88 -6.88 18.39
N ASP A 8 16.84 -7.44 19.61
CA ASP A 8 17.13 -8.86 19.80
C ASP A 8 15.95 -9.75 19.38
N GLY A 9 14.73 -9.24 19.41
CA GLY A 9 13.51 -9.98 19.05
C GLY A 9 13.41 -10.34 17.55
N TYR A 10 13.82 -9.46 16.66
CA TYR A 10 13.74 -9.72 15.20
C TYR A 10 14.77 -10.74 14.74
N LEU A 11 15.99 -10.68 15.27
CA LEU A 11 17.06 -11.62 14.92
C LEU A 11 16.75 -13.04 15.39
N THR A 12 16.11 -13.20 16.56
CA THR A 12 15.68 -14.52 17.04
C THR A 12 14.58 -15.13 16.17
N LEU A 13 13.65 -14.33 15.69
CA LEU A 13 12.62 -14.75 14.74
C LEU A 13 13.22 -15.24 13.41
N LEU A 14 14.16 -14.48 12.84
CA LEU A 14 14.81 -14.81 11.57
C LEU A 14 15.72 -16.05 11.66
N ARG A 15 16.13 -16.48 12.87
CA ARG A 15 16.85 -17.76 13.07
C ARG A 15 15.93 -18.98 12.96
N LYS A 16 14.62 -18.82 13.08
CA LYS A 16 13.65 -19.92 12.91
C LYS A 16 13.42 -20.18 11.42
N ARG A 17 13.93 -21.29 10.89
CA ARG A 17 13.91 -21.61 9.45
C ARG A 17 12.52 -21.46 8.80
N SER A 18 11.47 -21.99 9.44
CA SER A 18 10.11 -21.91 8.88
C SER A 18 9.58 -20.47 8.80
N PHE A 19 9.89 -19.65 9.80
CA PHE A 19 9.56 -18.23 9.81
C PHE A 19 10.37 -17.46 8.75
N LEU A 20 11.67 -17.74 8.66
CA LEU A 20 12.55 -17.14 7.65
C LEU A 20 12.05 -17.42 6.22
N TYR A 21 11.67 -18.69 5.92
CA TYR A 21 11.15 -19.03 4.59
C TYR A 21 9.86 -18.29 4.26
N LEU A 22 8.94 -18.16 5.22
CA LEU A 22 7.71 -17.38 5.03
C LEU A 22 8.02 -15.90 4.83
N TRP A 23 8.91 -15.34 5.65
CA TRP A 23 9.31 -13.94 5.57
C TRP A 23 10.02 -13.59 4.25
N LEU A 24 10.94 -14.44 3.79
CA LEU A 24 11.60 -14.26 2.48
C LEU A 24 10.59 -14.39 1.32
N ALA A 25 9.66 -15.34 1.41
CA ALA A 25 8.61 -15.48 0.42
C ALA A 25 7.73 -14.23 0.35
N GLN A 26 7.39 -13.59 1.47
CA GLN A 26 6.68 -12.32 1.50
C GLN A 26 7.50 -11.20 0.85
N LEU A 27 8.74 -11.02 1.31
CA LEU A 27 9.62 -9.97 0.80
C LEU A 27 9.72 -10.03 -0.74
N ILE A 28 10.01 -11.21 -1.27
CA ILE A 28 10.17 -11.41 -2.72
C ILE A 28 8.80 -11.27 -3.42
N SER A 29 7.76 -11.95 -2.95
CA SER A 29 6.44 -11.95 -3.60
C SER A 29 5.81 -10.57 -3.65
N MET A 30 5.89 -9.78 -2.55
CA MET A 30 5.37 -8.42 -2.52
C MET A 30 6.22 -7.46 -3.36
N THR A 31 7.54 -7.60 -3.35
CA THR A 31 8.44 -6.82 -4.23
C THR A 31 8.10 -7.07 -5.70
N CYS A 32 7.90 -8.34 -6.10
CA CYS A 32 7.48 -8.71 -7.44
C CYS A 32 6.12 -8.12 -7.80
N PHE A 33 5.15 -8.15 -6.88
CA PHE A 33 3.82 -7.57 -7.08
C PHE A 33 3.90 -6.07 -7.37
N PHE A 34 4.63 -5.30 -6.56
CA PHE A 34 4.79 -3.87 -6.77
C PHE A 34 5.62 -3.54 -8.02
N ALA A 35 6.64 -4.34 -8.33
CA ALA A 35 7.42 -4.17 -9.56
C ALA A 35 6.58 -4.45 -10.81
N SER A 36 5.72 -5.47 -10.78
CA SER A 36 4.82 -5.78 -11.90
C SER A 36 3.78 -4.68 -12.12
N ASN A 37 3.24 -4.09 -11.05
CA ASN A 37 2.32 -2.96 -11.16
C ASN A 37 2.99 -1.74 -11.82
N TYR A 38 4.22 -1.42 -11.43
CA TYR A 38 4.98 -0.37 -12.09
C TYR A 38 5.20 -0.65 -13.58
N ALA A 39 5.62 -1.87 -13.92
CA ALA A 39 5.93 -2.25 -15.29
C ALA A 39 4.70 -2.15 -16.22
N VAL A 40 3.50 -2.52 -15.75
CA VAL A 40 2.24 -2.36 -16.50
C VAL A 40 1.96 -0.89 -16.79
N LEU A 41 2.16 0.02 -15.84
CA LEU A 41 1.91 1.45 -16.05
C LEU A 41 2.84 2.00 -17.14
N VAL A 42 4.13 1.65 -17.09
CA VAL A 42 5.11 2.05 -18.11
C VAL A 42 4.75 1.44 -19.46
N LEU A 43 4.41 0.14 -19.50
CA LEU A 43 4.05 -0.54 -20.74
C LEU A 43 2.86 0.12 -21.43
N ILE A 44 1.77 0.42 -20.69
CA ILE A 44 0.58 1.02 -21.28
C ILE A 44 0.83 2.44 -21.73
N GLU A 45 1.61 3.22 -21.00
CA GLU A 45 2.00 4.56 -21.44
C GLU A 45 2.86 4.50 -22.71
N GLU A 46 3.85 3.58 -22.79
CA GLU A 46 4.69 3.41 -23.99
C GLU A 46 3.87 3.00 -25.22
N VAL A 47 2.89 2.11 -25.05
CA VAL A 47 2.10 1.55 -26.15
C VAL A 47 1.00 2.52 -26.62
N THR A 48 0.38 3.25 -25.69
CA THR A 48 -0.84 4.02 -25.97
C THR A 48 -0.69 5.53 -25.86
N GLY A 49 0.25 6.01 -25.04
CA GLY A 49 0.40 7.43 -24.71
C GLY A 49 -0.82 8.01 -23.96
N SER A 50 -1.75 7.18 -23.47
CA SER A 50 -3.01 7.62 -22.84
C SER A 50 -2.99 7.43 -21.34
N THR A 51 -3.15 8.53 -20.60
CA THR A 51 -3.21 8.53 -19.14
C THR A 51 -4.46 7.80 -18.63
N ILE A 52 -5.58 7.91 -19.32
CA ILE A 52 -6.82 7.21 -18.94
C ILE A 52 -6.66 5.67 -19.04
N LEU A 53 -5.90 5.18 -20.02
CA LEU A 53 -5.61 3.75 -20.15
C LEU A 53 -4.62 3.26 -19.08
N VAL A 54 -3.68 4.11 -18.65
CA VAL A 54 -2.84 3.87 -17.48
C VAL A 54 -3.70 3.78 -16.22
N GLY A 55 -4.66 4.70 -16.05
CA GLY A 55 -5.64 4.65 -14.94
C GLY A 55 -6.46 3.35 -14.93
N LEU A 56 -6.87 2.84 -16.10
CA LEU A 56 -7.55 1.55 -16.20
C LEU A 56 -6.69 0.38 -15.70
N ALA A 57 -5.37 0.43 -15.90
CA ALA A 57 -4.47 -0.57 -15.35
C ALA A 57 -4.44 -0.52 -13.82
N ILE A 58 -4.43 0.69 -13.24
CA ILE A 58 -4.50 0.86 -11.77
C ILE A 58 -5.79 0.24 -11.24
N ILE A 59 -6.90 0.41 -11.93
CA ILE A 59 -8.17 -0.23 -11.57
C ILE A 59 -8.05 -1.75 -11.67
N CYS A 60 -7.43 -2.29 -12.71
CA CYS A 60 -7.27 -3.74 -12.88
C CYS A 60 -6.47 -4.39 -11.75
N PHE A 61 -5.50 -3.73 -11.13
CA PHE A 61 -4.80 -4.32 -9.99
C PHE A 61 -5.39 -3.94 -8.63
N SER A 62 -6.22 -2.90 -8.51
CA SER A 62 -6.89 -2.52 -7.26
C SER A 62 -8.28 -3.14 -7.10
N LEU A 63 -9.02 -3.36 -8.19
CA LEU A 63 -10.37 -3.91 -8.19
C LEU A 63 -10.49 -5.29 -7.53
N PRO A 64 -9.54 -6.25 -7.76
CA PRO A 64 -9.58 -7.53 -7.07
C PRO A 64 -9.53 -7.41 -5.54
N ALA A 65 -8.84 -6.42 -4.98
CA ALA A 65 -8.81 -6.20 -3.54
C ALA A 65 -10.20 -5.82 -3.01
N LEU A 66 -10.95 -5.02 -3.77
CA LEU A 66 -12.30 -4.60 -3.40
C LEU A 66 -13.30 -5.78 -3.48
N ILE A 67 -13.21 -6.61 -4.53
CA ILE A 67 -14.18 -7.69 -4.79
C ILE A 67 -13.81 -8.95 -4.01
N LEU A 68 -12.53 -9.35 -4.04
CA LEU A 68 -12.06 -10.64 -3.53
C LEU A 68 -11.46 -10.57 -2.12
N GLY A 69 -11.10 -9.37 -1.61
CA GLY A 69 -10.39 -9.25 -0.35
C GLY A 69 -11.07 -9.95 0.82
N ALA A 70 -12.37 -9.72 1.02
CA ALA A 70 -13.12 -10.39 2.09
C ALA A 70 -13.48 -11.85 1.77
N PRO A 71 -13.97 -12.22 0.57
CA PRO A 71 -14.17 -13.62 0.20
C PRO A 71 -12.90 -14.47 0.29
N ALA A 72 -11.74 -13.91 -0.07
CA ALA A 72 -10.45 -14.61 0.03
C ALA A 72 -10.10 -14.96 1.48
N GLY A 73 -10.34 -14.05 2.43
CA GLY A 73 -10.16 -14.33 3.86
C GLY A 73 -10.99 -15.51 4.34
N VAL A 74 -12.29 -15.50 4.02
CA VAL A 74 -13.21 -16.60 4.37
C VAL A 74 -12.80 -17.94 3.74
N PHE A 75 -12.38 -17.90 2.47
CA PHE A 75 -11.87 -19.09 1.77
C PHE A 75 -10.61 -19.64 2.46
N VAL A 76 -9.66 -18.78 2.74
CA VAL A 76 -8.39 -19.14 3.40
C VAL A 76 -8.63 -19.77 4.77
N ASP A 77 -9.60 -19.30 5.53
CA ASP A 77 -9.93 -19.89 6.84
C ASP A 77 -10.34 -21.36 6.76
N ARG A 78 -10.98 -21.76 5.66
CA ARG A 78 -11.50 -23.12 5.45
C ARG A 78 -10.48 -24.10 4.85
N VAL A 79 -9.43 -23.57 4.19
CA VAL A 79 -8.48 -24.39 3.44
C VAL A 79 -7.13 -24.44 4.15
N ASN A 80 -6.31 -25.42 3.81
CA ASN A 80 -4.95 -25.51 4.30
C ASN A 80 -4.13 -24.31 3.83
N LYS A 81 -3.69 -23.46 4.78
CA LYS A 81 -2.98 -22.20 4.52
C LYS A 81 -1.73 -22.42 3.66
N ARG A 82 -0.97 -23.50 3.92
CA ARG A 82 0.20 -23.86 3.13
C ARG A 82 -0.14 -24.12 1.67
N ARG A 83 -1.27 -24.82 1.38
CA ARG A 83 -1.71 -25.05 0.00
C ARG A 83 -2.10 -23.75 -0.70
N VAL A 84 -2.74 -22.84 0.01
CA VAL A 84 -3.11 -21.54 -0.54
C VAL A 84 -1.87 -20.71 -0.87
N LEU A 85 -0.88 -20.65 0.05
CA LEU A 85 0.38 -19.95 -0.17
C LEU A 85 1.17 -20.51 -1.36
N LEU A 86 1.25 -21.85 -1.47
CA LEU A 86 1.87 -22.53 -2.62
C LEU A 86 1.13 -22.23 -3.92
N ALA A 87 -0.18 -22.44 -3.92
CA ALA A 87 -1.00 -22.28 -5.12
C ALA A 87 -0.99 -20.83 -5.62
N SER A 88 -1.08 -19.84 -4.72
CA SER A 88 -1.10 -18.44 -5.13
C SER A 88 0.22 -18.02 -5.80
N ASN A 89 1.39 -18.36 -5.25
CA ASN A 89 2.67 -18.02 -5.88
C ASN A 89 2.89 -18.82 -7.18
N PHE A 90 2.55 -20.10 -7.20
CA PHE A 90 2.66 -20.93 -8.39
C PHE A 90 1.77 -20.44 -9.54
N LEU A 91 0.49 -20.14 -9.26
CA LEU A 91 -0.43 -19.59 -10.25
C LEU A 91 0.00 -18.20 -10.73
N ARG A 92 0.55 -17.37 -9.85
CA ARG A 92 1.14 -16.09 -10.26
C ARG A 92 2.35 -16.29 -11.17
N ALA A 93 3.23 -17.25 -10.90
CA ALA A 93 4.35 -17.56 -11.78
C ALA A 93 3.86 -17.96 -13.18
N ILE A 94 2.86 -18.84 -13.27
CA ILE A 94 2.26 -19.25 -14.54
C ILE A 94 1.58 -18.07 -15.24
N ALA A 95 0.74 -17.31 -14.54
CA ALA A 95 0.06 -16.16 -15.11
C ALA A 95 1.04 -15.11 -15.63
N THR A 96 2.15 -14.90 -14.91
CA THR A 96 3.22 -14.00 -15.35
C THR A 96 3.97 -14.51 -16.57
N LEU A 97 4.20 -15.82 -16.68
CA LEU A 97 4.75 -16.41 -17.91
C LEU A 97 3.81 -16.27 -19.11
N ILE A 98 2.50 -16.49 -18.90
CA ILE A 98 1.48 -16.27 -19.95
C ILE A 98 1.49 -14.77 -20.34
N PHE A 99 1.67 -13.86 -19.39
CA PHE A 99 1.78 -12.43 -19.66
C PHE A 99 2.99 -12.14 -20.57
N VAL A 100 4.16 -12.71 -20.29
CA VAL A 100 5.34 -12.59 -21.17
C VAL A 100 5.06 -13.12 -22.56
N ILE A 101 4.47 -14.31 -22.68
CA ILE A 101 4.13 -14.91 -23.99
C ILE A 101 3.16 -14.01 -24.74
N SER A 102 2.15 -13.46 -24.09
CA SER A 102 1.21 -12.51 -24.69
C SER A 102 1.89 -11.28 -25.27
N LEU A 103 2.85 -10.69 -24.52
CA LEU A 103 3.63 -9.53 -24.98
C LEU A 103 4.54 -9.87 -26.17
N LEU A 104 5.15 -11.06 -26.17
CA LEU A 104 6.00 -11.51 -27.27
C LEU A 104 5.20 -11.79 -28.57
N VAL A 105 3.93 -12.15 -28.45
CA VAL A 105 3.03 -12.36 -29.61
C VAL A 105 2.58 -11.02 -30.18
N ASP A 106 2.03 -10.15 -29.36
CA ASP A 106 1.63 -8.81 -29.74
C ASP A 106 1.54 -7.87 -28.53
N ARG A 107 2.47 -6.96 -28.46
CA ARG A 107 2.62 -5.99 -27.37
C ARG A 107 1.50 -4.94 -27.34
N HIS A 108 0.80 -4.72 -28.44
CA HIS A 108 -0.22 -3.67 -28.58
C HIS A 108 -1.62 -4.14 -28.17
N GLN A 109 -1.81 -5.43 -27.89
CA GLN A 109 -3.09 -5.96 -27.43
C GLN A 109 -3.34 -5.65 -25.96
N LEU A 110 -4.15 -4.64 -25.71
CA LEU A 110 -4.45 -4.16 -24.34
C LEU A 110 -5.31 -5.15 -23.55
N ILE A 111 -6.24 -5.89 -24.20
CA ILE A 111 -7.17 -6.79 -23.51
C ILE A 111 -6.44 -7.87 -22.73
N PRO A 112 -5.49 -8.66 -23.31
CA PRO A 112 -4.70 -9.61 -22.55
C PRO A 112 -3.91 -8.98 -21.41
N ILE A 113 -3.34 -7.79 -21.61
CA ILE A 113 -2.57 -7.06 -20.59
C ILE A 113 -3.45 -6.77 -19.37
N TYR A 114 -4.64 -6.21 -19.56
CA TYR A 114 -5.56 -5.91 -18.46
C TYR A 114 -6.09 -7.16 -17.78
N LEU A 115 -6.51 -8.20 -18.56
CA LEU A 115 -7.04 -9.44 -18.01
C LEU A 115 -6.00 -10.19 -17.18
N LEU A 116 -4.75 -10.28 -17.65
CA LEU A 116 -3.67 -10.95 -16.92
C LEU A 116 -3.24 -10.15 -15.70
N THR A 117 -3.21 -8.82 -15.76
CA THR A 117 -2.98 -7.94 -14.61
C THR A 117 -4.05 -8.17 -13.54
N LEU A 118 -5.32 -8.19 -13.92
CA LEU A 118 -6.44 -8.46 -13.02
C LEU A 118 -6.35 -9.86 -12.42
N LEU A 119 -5.97 -10.87 -13.21
CA LEU A 119 -5.79 -12.26 -12.77
C LEU A 119 -4.65 -12.38 -11.75
N ILE A 120 -3.46 -11.82 -12.04
CA ILE A 120 -2.28 -11.86 -11.15
C ILE A 120 -2.61 -11.16 -9.83
N SER A 121 -3.28 -10.01 -9.89
CA SER A 121 -3.72 -9.28 -8.72
C SER A 121 -4.78 -10.06 -7.93
N GLY A 122 -5.76 -10.65 -8.62
CA GLY A 122 -6.81 -11.48 -8.01
C GLY A 122 -6.28 -12.69 -7.27
N ILE A 123 -5.34 -13.43 -7.86
CA ILE A 123 -4.63 -14.53 -7.19
C ILE A 123 -3.93 -14.02 -5.93
N GLY A 124 -3.39 -12.80 -5.98
CA GLY A 124 -2.74 -12.13 -4.87
C GLY A 124 -3.59 -11.91 -3.64
N GLN A 125 -4.90 -11.71 -3.81
CA GLN A 125 -5.80 -11.47 -2.69
C GLN A 125 -5.90 -12.66 -1.73
N PHE A 126 -5.57 -13.88 -2.19
CA PHE A 126 -5.55 -15.08 -1.35
C PHE A 126 -4.23 -15.24 -0.57
N PHE A 127 -3.14 -14.66 -1.05
CA PHE A 127 -1.83 -14.77 -0.41
C PHE A 127 -1.81 -14.07 0.95
N THR A 128 -2.21 -12.81 1.01
CA THR A 128 -2.12 -11.98 2.22
C THR A 128 -2.88 -12.55 3.43
N PRO A 129 -4.16 -12.98 3.33
CA PRO A 129 -4.84 -13.60 4.47
C PRO A 129 -4.25 -14.98 4.83
N ALA A 130 -3.76 -15.75 3.85
CA ALA A 130 -3.10 -17.04 4.13
C ALA A 130 -1.79 -16.86 4.89
N GLU A 131 -1.02 -15.83 4.55
CA GLU A 131 0.20 -15.43 5.24
C GLU A 131 -0.10 -14.98 6.67
N GLY A 132 -1.02 -14.03 6.86
CA GLY A 132 -1.43 -13.53 8.17
C GLY A 132 -1.92 -14.65 9.10
N ALA A 133 -2.65 -15.62 8.57
CA ALA A 133 -3.11 -16.79 9.32
C ALA A 133 -1.99 -17.83 9.61
N THR A 134 -0.88 -17.77 8.87
CA THR A 134 0.27 -18.69 9.05
C THR A 134 1.26 -18.18 10.11
N ILE A 135 1.42 -16.85 10.25
CA ILE A 135 2.37 -16.26 11.21
C ILE A 135 2.18 -16.81 12.63
N PRO A 136 0.96 -16.84 13.23
CA PRO A 136 0.74 -17.37 14.58
C PRO A 136 1.04 -18.86 14.73
N MET A 137 1.12 -19.61 13.62
CA MET A 137 1.47 -21.04 13.63
C MET A 137 2.97 -21.30 13.73
N LEU A 138 3.80 -20.28 13.45
CA LEU A 138 5.27 -20.38 13.34
C LEU A 138 6.01 -19.76 14.52
N VAL A 139 5.33 -18.94 15.33
CA VAL A 139 5.91 -18.20 16.46
C VAL A 139 5.13 -18.44 17.74
N SER A 140 5.76 -18.19 18.89
CA SER A 140 5.08 -18.21 20.20
C SER A 140 4.18 -16.98 20.39
N GLU A 141 3.29 -17.00 21.39
CA GLU A 141 2.42 -15.85 21.69
C GLU A 141 3.21 -14.58 22.03
N GLU A 142 4.33 -14.72 22.74
CA GLU A 142 5.22 -13.62 23.10
C GLU A 142 5.92 -12.98 21.86
N GLU A 143 6.19 -13.79 20.84
CA GLU A 143 6.84 -13.38 19.61
C GLU A 143 5.87 -12.86 18.54
N LEU A 144 4.56 -13.01 18.75
CA LEU A 144 3.55 -12.69 17.74
C LEU A 144 3.56 -11.21 17.37
N VAL A 145 3.64 -10.31 18.34
CA VAL A 145 3.66 -8.86 18.10
C VAL A 145 4.91 -8.44 17.32
N PRO A 146 6.14 -8.83 17.70
CA PRO A 146 7.34 -8.57 16.88
C PRO A 146 7.24 -9.19 15.49
N ALA A 147 6.70 -10.40 15.33
CA ALA A 147 6.55 -11.05 14.03
C ALA A 147 5.62 -10.24 13.11
N LEU A 148 4.43 -9.86 13.56
CA LEU A 148 3.48 -9.05 12.80
C LEU A 148 4.07 -7.66 12.44
N SER A 149 4.81 -7.07 13.37
CA SER A 149 5.51 -5.80 13.12
C SER A 149 6.55 -5.94 12.00
N LEU A 150 7.35 -7.01 12.02
CA LEU A 150 8.34 -7.30 10.98
C LEU A 150 7.68 -7.48 9.61
N PHE A 151 6.55 -8.20 9.55
CA PHE A 151 5.80 -8.38 8.30
C PHE A 151 5.24 -7.07 7.75
N ASN A 152 4.71 -6.18 8.61
CA ASN A 152 4.24 -4.86 8.19
C ASN A 152 5.37 -3.96 7.67
N ILE A 153 6.52 -3.98 8.34
CA ILE A 153 7.72 -3.26 7.88
C ILE A 153 8.16 -3.80 6.52
N THR A 154 8.20 -5.13 6.38
CA THR A 154 8.57 -5.81 5.13
C THR A 154 7.63 -5.47 4.00
N PHE A 155 6.31 -5.40 4.24
CA PHE A 155 5.32 -5.00 3.24
C PHE A 155 5.61 -3.59 2.70
N THR A 156 5.83 -2.62 3.60
CA THR A 156 6.17 -1.24 3.21
C THR A 156 7.52 -1.15 2.49
N LEU A 157 8.51 -1.92 2.95
CA LEU A 157 9.81 -2.00 2.32
C LEU A 157 9.73 -2.63 0.92
N SER A 158 8.96 -3.70 0.75
CA SER A 158 8.71 -4.36 -0.54
C SER A 158 8.05 -3.42 -1.54
N GLN A 159 7.11 -2.58 -1.08
CA GLN A 159 6.51 -1.56 -1.91
C GLN A 159 7.55 -0.56 -2.43
N ALA A 160 8.39 -0.05 -1.55
CA ALA A 160 9.45 0.89 -1.92
C ALA A 160 10.47 0.22 -2.86
N ILE A 161 10.95 -0.98 -2.52
CA ILE A 161 11.91 -1.71 -3.34
C ILE A 161 11.32 -2.06 -4.71
N GLY A 162 10.11 -2.60 -4.76
CA GLY A 162 9.49 -3.07 -6.00
C GLY A 162 9.15 -1.93 -6.96
N PHE A 163 8.43 -0.93 -6.46
CA PHE A 163 7.90 0.15 -7.29
C PHE A 163 8.93 1.24 -7.59
N ILE A 164 9.82 1.58 -6.63
CA ILE A 164 10.73 2.72 -6.77
C ILE A 164 12.12 2.30 -7.22
N LEU A 165 12.59 1.11 -6.81
CA LEU A 165 13.96 0.69 -7.07
C LEU A 165 14.04 -0.41 -8.12
N LEU A 166 13.44 -1.59 -7.88
CA LEU A 166 13.66 -2.78 -8.69
C LEU A 166 13.16 -2.62 -10.12
N ALA A 167 11.88 -2.25 -10.28
CA ALA A 167 11.29 -2.13 -11.60
C ALA A 167 11.95 -1.03 -12.44
N PRO A 168 12.08 0.22 -11.95
CA PRO A 168 12.77 1.26 -12.69
C PRO A 168 14.22 0.91 -13.03
N LEU A 169 14.95 0.30 -12.09
CA LEU A 169 16.35 -0.09 -12.30
C LEU A 169 16.47 -1.13 -13.41
N ILE A 170 15.65 -2.18 -13.38
CA ILE A 170 15.67 -3.21 -14.40
C ILE A 170 15.26 -2.63 -15.76
N LEU A 171 14.21 -1.81 -15.82
CA LEU A 171 13.77 -1.18 -17.07
C LEU A 171 14.82 -0.24 -17.67
N SER A 172 15.64 0.40 -16.83
CA SER A 172 16.70 1.31 -17.30
C SER A 172 18.01 0.61 -17.67
N LEU A 173 18.32 -0.53 -17.04
CA LEU A 173 19.60 -1.23 -17.23
C LEU A 173 19.53 -2.31 -18.30
N LEU A 174 18.39 -2.97 -18.47
CA LEU A 174 18.26 -4.03 -19.47
C LEU A 174 18.04 -3.42 -20.86
N PRO A 175 18.88 -3.75 -21.84
CA PRO A 175 18.66 -3.36 -23.21
C PRO A 175 17.57 -4.22 -23.86
N THR A 176 17.09 -3.79 -25.02
CA THR A 176 16.26 -4.62 -25.89
C THR A 176 17.13 -5.68 -26.55
N TYR A 177 16.75 -6.95 -26.39
CA TYR A 177 17.45 -8.10 -26.99
C TYR A 177 16.65 -8.62 -28.18
N THR A 178 17.38 -9.07 -29.21
CA THR A 178 16.77 -9.80 -30.33
C THR A 178 17.35 -11.22 -30.38
N ILE A 179 16.51 -12.21 -30.08
CA ILE A 179 16.90 -13.63 -30.10
C ILE A 179 16.00 -14.35 -31.11
N ALA A 180 16.59 -14.98 -32.11
CA ALA A 180 15.89 -15.74 -33.13
C ALA A 180 14.66 -15.01 -33.73
N SER A 181 14.84 -13.74 -34.08
CA SER A 181 13.78 -12.85 -34.64
C SER A 181 12.72 -12.37 -33.65
N VAL A 182 12.80 -12.76 -32.38
CA VAL A 182 11.91 -12.26 -31.32
C VAL A 182 12.59 -11.08 -30.61
N VAL A 183 11.91 -9.95 -30.56
CA VAL A 183 12.37 -8.76 -29.84
C VAL A 183 11.85 -8.83 -28.42
N ILE A 184 12.76 -8.83 -27.44
CA ILE A 184 12.48 -8.83 -26.00
C ILE A 184 12.83 -7.47 -25.44
N HIS A 185 11.82 -6.70 -25.03
CA HIS A 185 12.03 -5.39 -24.41
C HIS A 185 12.30 -5.52 -22.91
N PRO A 186 12.75 -4.48 -22.23
CA PRO A 186 13.00 -4.48 -20.78
C PRO A 186 11.79 -4.93 -19.94
N VAL A 187 10.56 -4.62 -20.38
CA VAL A 187 9.33 -5.01 -19.67
C VAL A 187 9.15 -6.54 -19.66
N GLU A 188 9.29 -7.21 -20.81
CA GLU A 188 9.21 -8.66 -20.92
C GLU A 188 10.30 -9.34 -20.07
N SER A 189 11.52 -8.77 -20.10
CA SER A 189 12.65 -9.25 -19.29
C SER A 189 12.34 -9.14 -17.78
N LEU A 190 11.76 -8.02 -17.33
CA LEU A 190 11.35 -7.82 -15.94
C LEU A 190 10.27 -8.85 -15.54
N TYR A 191 9.24 -9.06 -16.38
CA TYR A 191 8.19 -10.05 -16.10
C TYR A 191 8.75 -11.49 -16.07
N LEU A 192 9.73 -11.82 -16.89
CA LEU A 192 10.41 -13.12 -16.84
C LEU A 192 11.13 -13.31 -15.50
N ILE A 193 11.85 -12.29 -15.02
CA ILE A 193 12.50 -12.30 -13.70
C ILE A 193 11.45 -12.47 -12.60
N ILE A 194 10.34 -11.74 -12.66
CA ILE A 194 9.23 -11.84 -11.70
C ILE A 194 8.64 -13.26 -11.69
N ALA A 195 8.44 -13.89 -12.84
CA ALA A 195 7.93 -15.26 -12.93
C ALA A 195 8.87 -16.26 -12.23
N VAL A 196 10.18 -16.15 -12.44
CA VAL A 196 11.19 -16.96 -11.76
C VAL A 196 11.16 -16.71 -10.24
N LEU A 197 11.06 -15.47 -9.81
CA LEU A 197 11.00 -15.11 -8.39
C LEU A 197 9.72 -15.64 -7.71
N TYR A 198 8.56 -15.64 -8.38
CA TYR A 198 7.35 -16.31 -7.85
C TYR A 198 7.52 -17.84 -7.76
N ALA A 199 8.23 -18.46 -8.70
CA ALA A 199 8.57 -19.88 -8.60
C ALA A 199 9.52 -20.16 -7.43
N VAL A 200 10.50 -19.28 -7.18
CA VAL A 200 11.38 -19.34 -5.98
C VAL A 200 10.56 -19.21 -4.70
N CYS A 201 9.59 -18.27 -4.64
CA CYS A 201 8.68 -18.14 -3.49
C CYS A 201 7.88 -19.44 -3.25
N THR A 202 7.40 -20.08 -4.32
CA THR A 202 6.74 -21.40 -4.23
C THR A 202 7.67 -22.44 -3.61
N GLY A 203 8.94 -22.48 -4.02
CA GLY A 203 9.96 -23.35 -3.45
C GLY A 203 10.23 -23.08 -1.97
N LEU A 204 10.39 -21.81 -1.58
CA LEU A 204 10.58 -21.42 -0.19
C LEU A 204 9.43 -21.89 0.71
N ILE A 205 8.19 -21.70 0.27
CA ILE A 205 7.00 -22.15 1.02
C ILE A 205 6.93 -23.68 1.06
N ALA A 206 7.35 -24.37 -0.01
CA ALA A 206 7.40 -25.83 -0.04
C ALA A 206 8.41 -26.41 0.98
N LEU A 207 9.48 -25.68 1.33
CA LEU A 207 10.44 -26.06 2.35
C LEU A 207 9.90 -25.97 3.78
N ILE A 208 8.77 -25.27 4.01
CA ILE A 208 8.14 -25.20 5.34
C ILE A 208 7.47 -26.56 5.65
N PRO A 209 7.87 -27.24 6.76
CA PRO A 209 7.32 -28.56 7.09
C PRO A 209 5.81 -28.56 7.29
N THR A 210 5.13 -29.54 6.72
CA THR A 210 3.66 -29.67 6.78
C THR A 210 3.15 -29.80 8.23
N ARG A 211 3.96 -30.36 9.13
CA ARG A 211 3.62 -30.51 10.55
C ARG A 211 3.30 -29.18 11.23
N ASN A 212 3.90 -28.07 10.81
CA ASN A 212 3.68 -26.75 11.39
C ASN A 212 2.24 -26.24 11.13
N PHE A 213 1.55 -26.79 10.13
CA PHE A 213 0.18 -26.41 9.75
C PHE A 213 -0.90 -27.37 10.31
N ILE A 214 -0.51 -28.48 10.94
CA ILE A 214 -1.45 -29.53 11.42
C ILE A 214 -1.90 -29.28 12.85
N GLN A 215 -1.05 -28.69 13.70
CA GLN A 215 -1.31 -28.57 15.14
C GLN A 215 -2.52 -27.68 15.50
N VAL A 216 -2.86 -26.68 14.66
CA VAL A 216 -3.97 -25.75 14.92
C VAL A 216 -5.32 -26.30 14.43
N ALA A 217 -5.32 -27.25 13.50
CA ALA A 217 -6.56 -27.81 12.95
C ALA A 217 -7.39 -28.58 13.99
N ARG A 218 -6.76 -29.16 15.02
CA ARG A 218 -7.45 -29.99 16.05
C ARG A 218 -8.21 -29.17 17.10
N GLY A 219 -7.80 -27.94 17.41
CA GLY A 219 -8.46 -27.10 18.42
C GLY A 219 -9.64 -26.27 17.93
N SER A 220 -9.74 -26.04 16.60
CA SER A 220 -10.72 -25.13 16.00
C SER A 220 -11.93 -25.82 15.36
N GLN A 221 -11.89 -27.13 15.16
CA GLN A 221 -12.94 -27.86 14.44
C GLN A 221 -14.28 -27.95 15.19
N ASN A 222 -14.28 -27.85 16.52
CA ASN A 222 -15.50 -28.06 17.32
C ASN A 222 -16.41 -26.84 17.47
N ARG A 223 -16.02 -25.66 16.96
CA ARG A 223 -16.84 -24.41 17.00
C ARG A 223 -17.37 -23.94 15.64
N ARG A 224 -17.07 -24.65 14.54
CA ARG A 224 -17.22 -24.08 13.18
C ARG A 224 -18.37 -24.60 12.32
N ASN A 225 -19.13 -25.61 12.73
CA ASN A 225 -20.07 -26.29 11.81
C ASN A 225 -21.44 -25.64 11.63
N THR A 226 -21.79 -24.57 12.33
CA THR A 226 -23.16 -24.01 12.26
C THR A 226 -23.25 -22.54 11.79
N GLN A 227 -22.12 -21.85 11.53
CA GLN A 227 -22.16 -20.40 11.25
C GLN A 227 -21.86 -20.00 9.79
N ASN A 228 -21.72 -20.91 8.87
CA ASN A 228 -20.96 -20.65 7.63
C ASN A 228 -21.75 -20.10 6.44
N LEU A 229 -23.09 -20.12 6.45
CA LEU A 229 -23.93 -19.47 5.43
C LEU A 229 -24.38 -18.06 5.83
N GLU A 230 -24.41 -17.78 7.12
CA GLU A 230 -24.71 -16.46 7.69
C GLU A 230 -23.58 -15.45 7.52
N ILE A 231 -22.32 -15.91 7.31
CA ILE A 231 -21.13 -15.03 7.32
C ILE A 231 -21.12 -14.05 6.13
N VAL A 232 -21.57 -14.45 4.95
CA VAL A 232 -21.60 -13.54 3.79
C VAL A 232 -22.74 -12.51 3.93
N SER A 233 -23.89 -12.89 4.49
CA SER A 233 -24.96 -11.94 4.79
C SER A 233 -24.58 -10.99 5.94
N ASN A 234 -23.77 -11.47 6.89
CA ASN A 234 -23.29 -10.68 8.03
C ASN A 234 -22.18 -9.71 7.68
N MET A 235 -21.44 -9.91 6.56
CA MET A 235 -20.31 -9.06 6.17
C MET A 235 -20.73 -7.61 5.92
N TRP A 236 -21.85 -7.38 5.22
CA TRP A 236 -22.42 -6.05 5.06
C TRP A 236 -22.88 -5.45 6.38
N THR A 237 -23.43 -6.27 7.26
CA THR A 237 -23.81 -5.88 8.61
C THR A 237 -22.61 -5.50 9.45
N GLU A 238 -21.52 -6.26 9.35
CA GLU A 238 -20.26 -5.96 10.04
C GLU A 238 -19.59 -4.69 9.52
N MET A 239 -19.57 -4.50 8.20
CA MET A 239 -19.11 -3.24 7.60
C MET A 239 -19.97 -2.06 8.03
N TYR A 240 -21.30 -2.23 8.07
CA TYR A 240 -22.22 -1.21 8.55
C TYR A 240 -21.97 -0.88 10.03
N GLN A 241 -21.74 -1.88 10.89
CA GLN A 241 -21.35 -1.67 12.28
C GLN A 241 -20.02 -0.91 12.40
N GLY A 242 -19.01 -1.27 11.59
CA GLY A 242 -17.77 -0.52 11.48
C GLY A 242 -18.00 0.94 11.08
N TRP A 243 -18.86 1.19 10.08
CA TRP A 243 -19.22 2.53 9.65
C TRP A 243 -19.93 3.35 10.73
N VAL A 244 -20.92 2.76 11.43
CA VAL A 244 -21.62 3.41 12.54
C VAL A 244 -20.65 3.77 13.66
N PHE A 245 -19.73 2.85 14.01
CA PHE A 245 -18.71 3.11 15.00
C PHE A 245 -17.77 4.26 14.61
N VAL A 246 -17.27 4.24 13.37
CA VAL A 246 -16.40 5.31 12.83
C VAL A 246 -17.13 6.66 12.85
N ARG A 247 -18.38 6.73 12.41
CA ARG A 247 -19.17 7.99 12.41
C ARG A 247 -19.41 8.55 13.81
N ARG A 248 -19.57 7.70 14.82
CA ARG A 248 -19.75 8.12 16.21
C ARG A 248 -18.48 8.69 16.83
N ASN A 249 -17.33 8.19 16.45
CA ASN A 249 -16.02 8.66 16.94
C ASN A 249 -15.42 9.67 15.96
N LYS A 250 -15.53 10.97 16.27
CA LYS A 250 -15.08 12.06 15.39
C LYS A 250 -13.58 12.04 15.08
N LYS A 251 -12.74 11.61 16.04
CA LYS A 251 -11.28 11.46 15.82
C LYS A 251 -10.99 10.30 14.87
N LEU A 252 -11.67 9.17 15.08
CA LEU A 252 -11.51 8.00 14.21
C LEU A 252 -12.02 8.29 12.79
N PHE A 253 -13.16 8.98 12.67
CA PHE A 253 -13.69 9.41 11.38
C PHE A 253 -12.67 10.25 10.60
N LEU A 254 -12.07 11.27 11.24
CA LEU A 254 -11.05 12.09 10.62
C LEU A 254 -9.84 11.24 10.17
N ALA A 255 -9.36 10.33 11.04
CA ALA A 255 -8.22 9.48 10.73
C ALA A 255 -8.50 8.54 9.54
N VAL A 256 -9.69 7.91 9.49
CA VAL A 256 -10.10 7.04 8.38
C VAL A 256 -10.19 7.81 7.07
N VAL A 257 -10.79 9.01 7.08
CA VAL A 257 -10.89 9.85 5.87
C VAL A 257 -9.51 10.35 5.43
N GLN A 258 -8.64 10.77 6.37
CA GLN A 258 -7.28 11.19 6.05
C GLN A 258 -6.45 10.06 5.44
N LEU A 259 -6.54 8.85 5.99
CA LEU A 259 -5.83 7.70 5.47
C LEU A 259 -6.35 7.25 4.12
N SER A 260 -7.68 7.29 3.91
CA SER A 260 -8.29 6.99 2.60
C SER A 260 -7.84 8.00 1.54
N PHE A 261 -7.82 9.28 1.88
CA PHE A 261 -7.33 10.34 1.00
C PHE A 261 -5.84 10.17 0.66
N ALA A 262 -5.00 9.87 1.67
CA ALA A 262 -3.57 9.61 1.46
C ALA A 262 -3.33 8.43 0.50
N GLY A 263 -4.10 7.35 0.65
CA GLY A 263 -4.05 6.20 -0.25
C GLY A 263 -4.48 6.58 -1.68
N THR A 264 -5.57 7.31 -1.83
CA THR A 264 -6.03 7.82 -3.15
C THR A 264 -4.97 8.70 -3.80
N LEU A 265 -4.32 9.59 -3.03
CA LEU A 265 -3.21 10.41 -3.54
C LEU A 265 -2.06 9.57 -4.07
N LEU A 266 -1.69 8.49 -3.38
CA LEU A 266 -0.63 7.59 -3.84
C LEU A 266 -0.96 6.94 -5.19
N LEU A 267 -2.23 6.53 -5.39
CA LEU A 267 -2.67 5.96 -6.68
C LEU A 267 -2.71 7.03 -7.79
N VAL A 268 -3.20 8.23 -7.51
CA VAL A 268 -3.22 9.35 -8.45
C VAL A 268 -1.80 9.76 -8.86
N ILE A 269 -0.86 9.83 -7.91
CA ILE A 269 0.54 10.12 -8.21
C ILE A 269 1.15 8.99 -9.03
N GLY A 270 0.80 7.73 -8.72
CA GLY A 270 1.22 6.58 -9.51
C GLY A 270 0.73 6.63 -10.96
N GLU A 271 -0.53 7.03 -11.19
CA GLU A 271 -1.10 7.24 -12.52
C GLU A 271 -0.40 8.36 -13.29
N LEU A 272 -0.16 9.48 -12.62
CA LEU A 272 0.50 10.64 -13.24
C LEU A 272 2.01 10.47 -13.40
N ALA A 273 2.61 9.42 -12.82
CA ALA A 273 4.06 9.26 -12.81
C ALA A 273 4.66 9.19 -14.22
N SER A 274 4.10 8.36 -15.10
CA SER A 274 4.55 8.26 -16.47
C SER A 274 4.23 9.54 -17.28
N PRO A 275 3.01 10.08 -17.29
CA PRO A 275 2.69 11.35 -17.95
C PRO A 275 3.53 12.55 -17.50
N ILE A 276 3.91 12.63 -16.23
CA ILE A 276 4.82 13.68 -15.76
C ILE A 276 6.17 13.58 -16.47
N VAL A 277 6.69 12.38 -16.65
CA VAL A 277 7.99 12.17 -17.31
C VAL A 277 7.87 12.39 -18.82
N THR A 278 6.88 11.79 -19.47
CA THR A 278 6.78 11.74 -20.93
C THR A 278 6.14 13.00 -21.52
N LYS A 279 5.08 13.54 -20.90
CA LYS A 279 4.31 14.68 -21.43
C LYS A 279 4.72 16.03 -20.84
N LEU A 280 5.07 16.08 -19.53
CA LEU A 280 5.46 17.33 -18.87
C LEU A 280 6.95 17.63 -19.03
N LEU A 281 7.82 16.65 -18.69
CA LEU A 281 9.27 16.79 -18.77
C LEU A 281 9.85 16.46 -20.16
N LEU A 282 9.06 15.86 -21.06
CA LEU A 282 9.45 15.39 -22.38
C LEU A 282 10.71 14.51 -22.35
N LEU A 283 10.77 13.62 -21.35
CA LEU A 283 11.82 12.63 -21.20
C LEU A 283 11.30 11.25 -21.65
N GLU A 284 12.20 10.35 -21.99
CA GLU A 284 11.85 8.95 -22.26
C GLU A 284 11.28 8.25 -21.02
N ALA A 285 10.32 7.34 -21.21
CA ALA A 285 9.66 6.63 -20.13
C ALA A 285 10.64 5.84 -19.24
N ASN A 286 11.76 5.35 -19.80
CA ASN A 286 12.83 4.67 -19.08
C ASN A 286 13.52 5.57 -18.02
N LYS A 287 13.44 6.89 -18.15
CA LYS A 287 13.98 7.87 -17.17
C LYS A 287 13.04 8.14 -15.98
N MET A 288 11.89 7.48 -15.94
CA MET A 288 10.93 7.62 -14.84
C MET A 288 11.56 7.28 -13.47
N ALA A 289 12.48 6.30 -13.43
CA ALA A 289 13.26 5.98 -12.23
C ALA A 289 14.06 7.18 -11.73
N LEU A 290 14.74 7.89 -12.62
CA LEU A 290 15.58 9.05 -12.27
C LEU A 290 14.73 10.16 -11.64
N VAL A 291 13.52 10.36 -12.14
CA VAL A 291 12.60 11.41 -11.68
C VAL A 291 11.95 11.03 -10.35
N PHE A 292 11.52 9.76 -10.18
CA PHE A 292 10.74 9.33 -9.01
C PHE A 292 11.55 8.68 -7.90
N ALA A 293 12.78 8.20 -8.13
CA ALA A 293 13.63 7.66 -7.06
C ALA A 293 13.85 8.65 -5.91
N PRO A 294 14.07 9.96 -6.14
CA PRO A 294 14.15 10.93 -5.05
C PRO A 294 12.88 11.00 -4.20
N ALA A 295 11.68 10.86 -4.82
CA ALA A 295 10.42 10.82 -4.07
C ALA A 295 10.34 9.59 -3.16
N GLY A 296 10.82 8.44 -3.63
CA GLY A 296 10.94 7.24 -2.81
C GLY A 296 11.90 7.40 -1.64
N ILE A 297 13.07 7.98 -1.89
CA ILE A 297 14.05 8.29 -0.85
C ILE A 297 13.43 9.26 0.17
N GLY A 298 12.69 10.27 -0.30
CA GLY A 298 11.96 11.22 0.55
C GLY A 298 10.90 10.55 1.40
N LEU A 299 10.12 9.63 0.84
CA LEU A 299 9.09 8.87 1.54
C LEU A 299 9.71 8.01 2.66
N VAL A 300 10.77 7.26 2.37
CA VAL A 300 11.49 6.45 3.35
C VAL A 300 12.14 7.33 4.41
N GLY A 301 12.87 8.38 4.01
CA GLY A 301 13.50 9.32 4.94
C GLY A 301 12.48 10.01 5.84
N GLY A 302 11.37 10.48 5.29
CA GLY A 302 10.24 11.04 6.04
C GLY A 302 9.67 10.04 7.05
N SER A 303 9.54 8.77 6.64
CA SER A 303 9.04 7.71 7.52
C SER A 303 9.97 7.43 8.71
N VAL A 304 11.28 7.41 8.48
CA VAL A 304 12.30 7.21 9.53
C VAL A 304 12.35 8.42 10.50
N LEU A 305 12.14 9.62 9.99
CA LEU A 305 12.16 10.85 10.81
C LEU A 305 10.86 11.05 11.59
N MET A 306 9.74 10.48 11.14
CA MET A 306 8.40 10.72 11.71
C MET A 306 8.29 10.42 13.21
N PRO A 307 8.83 9.31 13.77
CA PRO A 307 8.76 9.07 15.22
C PRO A 307 9.40 10.16 16.08
N ARG A 308 10.39 10.89 15.53
CA ARG A 308 11.06 12.00 16.22
C ARG A 308 10.31 13.33 16.09
N ILE A 309 9.64 13.53 14.95
CA ILE A 309 8.96 14.79 14.61
C ILE A 309 7.53 14.82 15.16
N LEU A 310 6.82 13.70 15.08
CA LEU A 310 5.40 13.59 15.44
C LEU A 310 5.09 14.02 16.88
N PRO A 311 5.89 13.65 17.91
CA PRO A 311 5.64 14.09 19.29
C PRO A 311 5.75 15.61 19.47
N ARG A 312 6.59 16.28 18.66
CA ARG A 312 6.80 17.74 18.75
C ARG A 312 5.77 18.54 17.97
N LEU A 313 5.40 18.07 16.78
CA LEU A 313 4.52 18.79 15.86
C LEU A 313 3.04 18.49 16.12
N GLY A 314 2.73 17.30 16.60
CA GLY A 314 1.36 16.76 16.69
C GLY A 314 0.84 16.23 15.35
N LYS A 315 -0.10 15.26 15.41
CA LYS A 315 -0.57 14.52 14.22
C LYS A 315 -1.23 15.41 13.18
N SER A 316 -2.13 16.27 13.61
CA SER A 316 -2.90 17.13 12.70
C SER A 316 -2.04 18.18 12.01
N ARG A 317 -1.12 18.79 12.74
CA ARG A 317 -0.16 19.73 12.13
C ARG A 317 0.79 19.04 11.18
N ALA A 318 1.20 17.80 11.47
CA ALA A 318 2.03 17.01 10.58
C ALA A 318 1.30 16.74 9.25
N VAL A 319 0.03 16.31 9.29
CA VAL A 319 -0.78 16.11 8.06
C VAL A 319 -0.93 17.41 7.29
N PHE A 320 -1.18 18.53 7.96
CA PHE A 320 -1.32 19.83 7.31
C PHE A 320 -0.02 20.31 6.67
N THR A 321 1.11 20.21 7.37
CA THR A 321 2.42 20.58 6.80
C THR A 321 2.78 19.71 5.62
N GLY A 322 2.47 18.40 5.68
CA GLY A 322 2.60 17.48 4.54
C GLY A 322 1.72 17.91 3.36
N ALA A 323 0.45 18.27 3.61
CA ALA A 323 -0.45 18.74 2.55
C ALA A 323 0.05 20.02 1.89
N VAL A 324 0.53 21.00 2.66
CA VAL A 324 1.11 22.24 2.12
C VAL A 324 2.38 21.95 1.30
N ALA A 325 3.28 21.11 1.83
CA ALA A 325 4.51 20.76 1.13
C ALA A 325 4.24 19.99 -0.17
N LEU A 326 3.28 19.06 -0.18
CA LEU A 326 2.88 18.32 -1.37
C LEU A 326 2.24 19.23 -2.42
N ALA A 327 1.33 20.10 -2.00
CA ALA A 327 0.70 21.08 -2.88
C ALA A 327 1.72 22.05 -3.49
N ALA A 328 2.69 22.51 -2.69
CA ALA A 328 3.78 23.33 -3.20
C ALA A 328 4.63 22.57 -4.23
N ALA A 329 4.96 21.30 -3.97
CA ALA A 329 5.73 20.47 -4.89
C ALA A 329 4.98 20.24 -6.22
N THR A 330 3.66 19.97 -6.18
CA THR A 330 2.84 19.77 -7.37
C THR A 330 2.67 21.03 -8.22
N VAL A 331 2.66 22.23 -7.62
CA VAL A 331 2.67 23.52 -8.36
C VAL A 331 4.06 23.85 -8.90
N LEU A 332 5.09 23.58 -8.10
CA LEU A 332 6.46 23.97 -8.47
C LEU A 332 6.97 23.18 -9.68
N LEU A 333 6.53 21.94 -9.85
CA LEU A 333 6.96 21.08 -10.95
C LEU A 333 6.63 21.67 -12.35
N PRO A 334 5.37 22.02 -12.69
CA PRO A 334 5.08 22.68 -13.96
C PRO A 334 5.69 24.08 -14.07
N LEU A 335 5.83 24.83 -12.97
CA LEU A 335 6.49 26.13 -12.99
C LEU A 335 7.98 26.00 -13.33
N LEU A 336 8.68 25.01 -12.83
CA LEU A 336 10.08 24.74 -13.20
C LEU A 336 10.22 24.41 -14.68
N THR A 337 9.30 23.64 -15.26
CA THR A 337 9.33 23.34 -16.70
C THR A 337 9.07 24.58 -17.53
N LEU A 338 8.14 25.44 -17.13
CA LEU A 338 7.89 26.73 -17.80
C LEU A 338 9.10 27.65 -17.73
N ALA A 339 9.73 27.78 -16.57
CA ALA A 339 10.94 28.59 -16.39
C ALA A 339 12.11 28.04 -17.24
N ALA A 340 12.31 26.73 -17.26
CA ALA A 340 13.35 26.09 -18.05
C ALA A 340 13.16 26.33 -19.57
N LYS A 341 11.92 26.20 -20.06
CA LYS A 341 11.56 26.50 -21.45
C LYS A 341 11.82 27.97 -21.84
N ALA A 342 11.58 28.90 -20.91
CA ALA A 342 11.84 30.31 -21.11
C ALA A 342 13.34 30.65 -21.19
N ILE A 343 14.17 29.94 -20.38
CA ILE A 343 15.62 30.20 -20.28
C ILE A 343 16.40 29.54 -21.44
N ALA A 344 16.07 28.30 -21.79
CA ALA A 344 16.81 27.50 -22.79
C ALA A 344 15.86 26.72 -23.72
N PRO A 345 15.16 27.35 -24.64
CA PRO A 345 14.09 26.73 -25.45
C PRO A 345 14.49 25.45 -26.20
N SER A 346 15.75 25.34 -26.64
CA SER A 346 16.22 24.22 -27.47
C SER A 346 16.71 22.99 -26.68
N SER A 347 17.08 23.13 -25.41
CA SER A 347 17.71 22.06 -24.61
C SER A 347 17.25 22.03 -23.15
N TRP A 348 16.06 22.60 -22.90
CA TRP A 348 15.58 22.75 -21.51
C TRP A 348 15.42 21.42 -20.76
N ASN A 349 14.95 20.35 -21.43
CA ASN A 349 14.67 19.04 -20.83
C ASN A 349 15.91 18.21 -20.51
N THR A 350 17.07 18.54 -21.12
CA THR A 350 18.36 17.89 -20.85
C THR A 350 19.23 18.71 -19.89
N ASN A 351 18.77 19.86 -19.44
CA ASN A 351 19.52 20.73 -18.55
C ASN A 351 19.71 20.06 -17.17
N PRO A 352 20.96 19.82 -16.71
CA PRO A 352 21.23 19.18 -15.42
C PRO A 352 20.62 19.94 -14.23
N ILE A 353 20.59 21.29 -14.31
CA ILE A 353 20.03 22.13 -13.23
C ILE A 353 18.54 21.85 -13.06
N LEU A 354 17.80 21.74 -14.17
CA LEU A 354 16.37 21.39 -14.12
C LEU A 354 16.18 20.01 -13.49
N LEU A 355 16.95 19.01 -13.90
CA LEU A 355 16.84 17.65 -13.37
C LEU A 355 17.14 17.59 -11.85
N ILE A 356 18.13 18.36 -11.38
CA ILE A 356 18.42 18.49 -9.94
C ILE A 356 17.25 19.18 -9.23
N CYS A 357 16.70 20.25 -9.75
CA CYS A 357 15.55 20.93 -9.16
C CYS A 357 14.32 20.01 -9.11
N VAL A 358 14.04 19.27 -10.17
CA VAL A 358 12.97 18.25 -10.21
C VAL A 358 13.20 17.17 -9.16
N ALA A 359 14.42 16.66 -9.05
CA ALA A 359 14.78 15.65 -8.04
C ALA A 359 14.56 16.16 -6.59
N LEU A 360 14.91 17.42 -6.32
CA LEU A 360 14.65 18.05 -5.01
C LEU A 360 13.16 18.21 -4.73
N VAL A 361 12.37 18.65 -5.73
CA VAL A 361 10.91 18.77 -5.61
C VAL A 361 10.29 17.39 -5.37
N MET A 362 10.73 16.36 -6.07
CA MET A 362 10.26 14.98 -5.88
C MET A 362 10.63 14.44 -4.49
N LEU A 363 11.83 14.72 -4.01
CA LEU A 363 12.24 14.34 -2.65
C LEU A 363 11.34 14.99 -1.60
N ILE A 364 11.03 16.27 -1.74
CA ILE A 364 10.10 16.99 -0.86
C ILE A 364 8.69 16.39 -0.95
N ALA A 365 8.21 16.06 -2.15
CA ALA A 365 6.92 15.41 -2.36
C ALA A 365 6.84 14.05 -1.64
N GLY A 366 7.90 13.25 -1.69
CA GLY A 366 7.98 11.98 -0.96
C GLY A 366 7.94 12.16 0.56
N VAL A 367 8.70 13.11 1.12
CA VAL A 367 8.64 13.46 2.55
C VAL A 367 7.22 13.93 2.91
N ALA A 368 6.61 14.76 2.08
CA ALA A 368 5.26 15.28 2.30
C ALA A 368 4.20 14.16 2.37
N LEU A 369 4.31 13.15 1.51
CA LEU A 369 3.46 11.96 1.54
C LEU A 369 3.61 11.17 2.85
N ALA A 370 4.84 11.02 3.38
CA ALA A 370 5.07 10.40 4.68
C ALA A 370 4.37 11.20 5.80
N PHE A 371 4.43 12.53 5.74
CA PHE A 371 3.78 13.44 6.71
C PHE A 371 2.24 13.38 6.66
N ILE A 372 1.64 12.99 5.55
CA ILE A 372 0.19 12.78 5.44
C ILE A 372 -0.19 11.37 5.90
N ASN A 373 0.50 10.35 5.38
CA ASN A 373 0.13 8.94 5.53
C ASN A 373 0.36 8.42 6.96
N ILE A 374 1.56 8.62 7.51
CA ILE A 374 1.95 7.99 8.79
C ILE A 374 1.11 8.49 9.97
N PRO A 375 0.91 9.81 10.17
CA PRO A 375 0.07 10.29 11.26
C PRO A 375 -1.39 9.84 11.15
N ALA A 376 -1.93 9.77 9.91
CA ALA A 376 -3.28 9.27 9.66
C ALA A 376 -3.40 7.78 10.03
N GLN A 377 -2.45 6.95 9.58
CA GLN A 377 -2.40 5.53 9.91
C GLN A 377 -2.24 5.28 11.42
N THR A 378 -1.32 6.00 12.07
CA THR A 378 -1.11 5.91 13.52
C THR A 378 -2.37 6.32 14.29
N SER A 379 -3.03 7.42 13.88
CA SER A 379 -4.27 7.88 14.51
C SER A 379 -5.39 6.84 14.37
N MET A 380 -5.53 6.22 13.20
CA MET A 380 -6.53 5.17 12.99
C MET A 380 -6.25 3.95 13.87
N GLN A 381 -4.99 3.53 13.98
CA GLN A 381 -4.59 2.37 14.81
C GLN A 381 -4.84 2.61 16.29
N GLU A 382 -4.48 3.78 16.82
CA GLU A 382 -4.65 4.13 18.23
C GLU A 382 -6.11 4.37 18.64
N GLN A 383 -6.93 4.92 17.72
CA GLN A 383 -8.34 5.25 18.00
C GLN A 383 -9.27 4.05 17.81
N THR A 384 -8.78 2.93 17.29
CA THR A 384 -9.59 1.75 17.00
C THR A 384 -9.34 0.67 18.05
N PRO A 385 -10.34 0.33 18.90
CA PRO A 385 -10.25 -0.79 19.84
C PRO A 385 -10.01 -2.13 19.13
N GLU A 386 -9.30 -3.05 19.80
CA GLU A 386 -8.92 -4.35 19.21
C GLU A 386 -10.12 -5.17 18.72
N TRP A 387 -11.27 -5.13 19.44
CA TRP A 387 -12.46 -5.92 19.12
C TRP A 387 -13.15 -5.52 17.80
N ILE A 388 -12.91 -4.28 17.26
CA ILE A 388 -13.50 -3.79 16.01
C ILE A 388 -12.45 -3.44 14.96
N LYS A 389 -11.17 -3.61 15.27
CA LYS A 389 -10.04 -3.18 14.45
C LYS A 389 -10.12 -3.72 13.02
N GLY A 390 -10.38 -5.01 12.86
CA GLY A 390 -10.51 -5.62 11.53
C GLY A 390 -11.61 -5.00 10.68
N ARG A 391 -12.77 -4.68 11.28
CA ARG A 391 -13.91 -4.06 10.56
C ARG A 391 -13.61 -2.63 10.11
N VAL A 392 -12.93 -1.85 10.96
CA VAL A 392 -12.53 -0.47 10.64
C VAL A 392 -11.47 -0.45 9.52
N PHE A 393 -10.49 -1.36 9.56
CA PHE A 393 -9.48 -1.47 8.50
C PHE A 393 -10.10 -1.93 7.17
N ALA A 394 -10.99 -2.92 7.20
CA ALA A 394 -11.71 -3.36 6.01
C ALA A 394 -12.56 -2.22 5.41
N LEU A 395 -13.27 -1.47 6.25
CA LEU A 395 -14.04 -0.29 5.84
C LEU A 395 -13.14 0.77 5.20
N GLN A 396 -12.00 1.09 5.80
CA GLN A 396 -11.04 2.05 5.26
C GLN A 396 -10.52 1.62 3.89
N LEU A 397 -10.21 0.34 3.71
CA LEU A 397 -9.76 -0.20 2.43
C LEU A 397 -10.84 -0.09 1.35
N VAL A 398 -12.11 -0.37 1.71
CA VAL A 398 -13.25 -0.20 0.79
C VAL A 398 -13.45 1.27 0.42
N LEU A 399 -13.44 2.17 1.39
CA LEU A 399 -13.58 3.61 1.14
C LEU A 399 -12.46 4.16 0.26
N TYR A 400 -11.23 3.76 0.52
CA TYR A 400 -10.06 4.11 -0.27
C TYR A 400 -10.21 3.67 -1.73
N ASN A 401 -10.50 2.39 -1.98
CA ASN A 401 -10.62 1.87 -3.34
C ASN A 401 -11.87 2.42 -4.07
N ALA A 402 -13.00 2.52 -3.37
CA ALA A 402 -14.23 3.06 -3.95
C ALA A 402 -14.12 4.54 -4.33
N ALA A 403 -13.36 5.33 -3.57
CA ALA A 403 -13.09 6.72 -3.91
C ALA A 403 -12.03 6.86 -5.01
N ALA A 404 -11.00 6.00 -4.99
CA ALA A 404 -9.89 6.09 -5.92
C ALA A 404 -10.30 5.79 -7.37
N ILE A 405 -11.14 4.79 -7.61
CA ILE A 405 -11.53 4.35 -8.98
C ILE A 405 -12.11 5.49 -9.82
N PRO A 406 -13.17 6.22 -9.39
CA PRO A 406 -13.72 7.32 -10.19
C PRO A 406 -12.74 8.49 -10.32
N ILE A 407 -11.95 8.78 -9.27
CA ILE A 407 -10.98 9.86 -9.27
C ILE A 407 -9.88 9.60 -10.29
N ILE A 408 -9.35 8.39 -10.36
CA ILE A 408 -8.34 7.96 -11.33
C ILE A 408 -8.84 8.16 -12.75
N LEU A 409 -10.02 7.60 -13.10
CA LEU A 409 -10.58 7.76 -14.45
C LEU A 409 -10.82 9.24 -14.82
N PHE A 410 -11.28 10.03 -13.87
CA PHE A 410 -11.52 11.46 -14.07
C PHE A 410 -10.22 12.23 -14.28
N ILE A 411 -9.21 11.98 -13.47
CA ILE A 411 -7.89 12.63 -13.55
C ILE A 411 -7.16 12.23 -14.83
N GLY A 412 -7.18 10.94 -15.21
CA GLY A 412 -6.61 10.46 -16.45
C GLY A 412 -7.23 11.14 -17.68
N GLY A 413 -8.58 11.23 -17.71
CA GLY A 413 -9.28 11.93 -18.77
C GLY A 413 -8.96 13.43 -18.85
N ILE A 414 -8.86 14.12 -17.71
CA ILE A 414 -8.45 15.53 -17.68
C ILE A 414 -6.99 15.68 -18.17
N ALA A 415 -6.09 14.77 -17.77
CA ALA A 415 -4.69 14.82 -18.18
C ALA A 415 -4.52 14.65 -19.69
N ASP A 416 -5.31 13.77 -20.30
CA ASP A 416 -5.27 13.54 -21.75
C ASP A 416 -5.90 14.72 -22.55
N LEU A 417 -6.97 15.34 -22.03
CA LEU A 417 -7.67 16.43 -22.71
C LEU A 417 -7.03 17.81 -22.50
N PHE A 418 -6.57 18.09 -21.29
CA PHE A 418 -6.16 19.45 -20.89
C PHE A 418 -4.67 19.57 -20.58
N GLY A 419 -3.95 18.44 -20.47
CA GLY A 419 -2.54 18.41 -20.13
C GLY A 419 -2.27 18.14 -18.65
N VAL A 420 -1.10 17.57 -18.39
CA VAL A 420 -0.65 17.14 -17.05
C VAL A 420 -0.43 18.31 -16.08
N ASP A 421 0.00 19.45 -16.60
CA ASP A 421 0.22 20.68 -15.85
C ASP A 421 -1.05 21.16 -15.13
N ARG A 422 -2.19 21.17 -15.84
CA ARG A 422 -3.49 21.57 -15.28
C ARG A 422 -3.98 20.59 -14.21
N VAL A 423 -3.75 19.30 -14.41
CA VAL A 423 -4.06 18.27 -13.41
C VAL A 423 -3.24 18.47 -12.14
N LEU A 424 -1.96 18.80 -12.25
CA LEU A 424 -1.11 19.09 -11.09
C LEU A 424 -1.58 20.31 -10.30
N TYR A 425 -2.05 21.37 -10.97
CA TYR A 425 -2.68 22.51 -10.29
C TYR A 425 -3.99 22.14 -9.60
N LEU A 426 -4.84 21.35 -10.25
CA LEU A 426 -6.09 20.84 -9.64
C LEU A 426 -5.79 19.97 -8.41
N LEU A 427 -4.80 19.10 -8.51
CA LEU A 427 -4.34 18.24 -7.43
C LEU A 427 -3.82 19.08 -6.24
N SER A 428 -3.05 20.12 -6.52
CA SER A 428 -2.56 21.06 -5.50
C SER A 428 -3.71 21.70 -4.73
N ILE A 429 -4.71 22.25 -5.44
CA ILE A 429 -5.89 22.87 -4.82
C ILE A 429 -6.65 21.84 -3.95
N SER A 430 -6.82 20.62 -4.46
CA SER A 430 -7.51 19.54 -3.76
C SER A 430 -6.78 19.14 -2.48
N VAL A 431 -5.46 19.00 -2.54
CA VAL A 431 -4.61 18.64 -1.38
C VAL A 431 -4.61 19.73 -0.32
N LEU A 432 -4.48 21.01 -0.74
CA LEU A 432 -4.58 22.15 0.17
C LEU A 432 -5.97 22.24 0.81
N GLY A 433 -7.04 22.16 0.01
CA GLY A 433 -8.41 22.17 0.50
C GLY A 433 -8.66 21.06 1.53
N PHE A 434 -8.15 19.87 1.27
CA PHE A 434 -8.24 18.75 2.21
C PHE A 434 -7.44 19.00 3.50
N GLY A 435 -6.24 19.57 3.39
CA GLY A 435 -5.42 19.95 4.55
C GLY A 435 -6.12 20.98 5.45
N PHE A 436 -6.70 22.02 4.85
CA PHE A 436 -7.49 23.02 5.58
C PHE A 436 -8.78 22.44 6.17
N TRP A 437 -9.48 21.58 5.42
CA TRP A 437 -10.66 20.89 5.92
C TRP A 437 -10.33 20.03 7.15
N GLY A 438 -9.22 19.31 7.14
CA GLY A 438 -8.78 18.50 8.27
C GLY A 438 -8.54 19.32 9.53
N LEU A 439 -7.83 20.45 9.42
CA LEU A 439 -7.64 21.38 10.54
C LEU A 439 -8.94 22.01 11.03
N TYR A 440 -9.81 22.43 10.10
CA TYR A 440 -11.11 23.02 10.44
C TYR A 440 -11.99 21.99 11.17
N TYR A 441 -12.04 20.75 10.66
CA TYR A 441 -12.81 19.68 11.27
C TYR A 441 -12.33 19.37 12.70
N GLU A 442 -11.02 19.29 12.91
CA GLU A 442 -10.44 19.07 14.22
C GLU A 442 -10.77 20.22 15.20
N ARG A 443 -10.63 21.48 14.78
CA ARG A 443 -10.98 22.66 15.59
C ARG A 443 -12.45 22.73 15.92
N LYS A 444 -13.33 22.46 14.96
CA LYS A 444 -14.79 22.48 15.14
C LYS A 444 -15.28 21.39 16.09
N HIS A 445 -14.65 20.24 16.02
CA HIS A 445 -14.91 19.12 16.90
C HIS A 445 -13.83 19.03 17.97
N ALA A 446 -13.15 20.18 18.30
CA ALA A 446 -12.12 20.24 19.30
C ALA A 446 -12.65 19.57 20.55
N ILE A 447 -12.35 18.32 20.62
CA ILE A 447 -12.61 17.47 21.74
C ILE A 447 -11.67 18.04 22.78
N LYS A 448 -12.21 18.76 23.74
CA LYS A 448 -11.60 18.84 25.05
C LYS A 448 -11.08 17.43 25.29
N SER A 449 -9.77 17.27 25.32
CA SER A 449 -9.18 16.05 25.84
C SER A 449 -9.91 15.82 27.15
N LEU A 450 -10.75 14.79 27.19
CA LEU A 450 -11.24 14.31 28.47
C LEU A 450 -9.99 14.12 29.31
N PRO A 451 -9.93 14.68 30.53
CA PRO A 451 -8.84 14.37 31.42
C PRO A 451 -8.70 12.85 31.43
N GLU A 452 -7.46 12.37 31.45
CA GLU A 452 -7.14 10.96 31.63
C GLU A 452 -8.12 10.35 32.63
N PRO A 453 -8.66 9.14 32.36
CA PRO A 453 -9.49 8.48 33.34
C PRO A 453 -8.69 8.42 34.62
N LEU A 454 -9.14 9.19 35.60
CA LEU A 454 -8.61 9.14 36.95
C LEU A 454 -8.55 7.66 37.33
N ASP A 455 -7.34 7.19 37.52
CA ASP A 455 -6.93 5.95 38.17
C ASP A 455 -8.08 4.98 38.53
N GLY A 456 -8.05 3.79 37.92
CA GLY A 456 -8.88 2.64 38.30
C GLY A 456 -8.69 2.15 39.75
N LYS A 457 -8.17 2.99 40.65
CA LYS A 457 -8.10 2.77 42.09
C LYS A 457 -9.33 3.20 42.86
N LYS A 458 -10.17 4.12 42.33
CA LYS A 458 -11.35 4.60 43.04
C LYS A 458 -12.64 3.83 42.78
N GLU A 459 -12.74 3.06 41.70
CA GLU A 459 -13.89 2.14 41.53
C GLU A 459 -13.74 0.84 42.32
N GLY A 460 -12.51 0.35 42.50
CA GLY A 460 -12.25 -0.81 43.38
C GLY A 460 -12.53 -0.56 44.87
N GLU A 461 -12.33 0.68 45.34
CA GLU A 461 -12.63 1.03 46.76
C GLU A 461 -14.15 1.20 46.98
N LYS A 462 -14.93 1.71 46.04
CA LYS A 462 -16.39 1.82 46.19
C LYS A 462 -17.10 0.46 46.14
N VAL A 463 -16.64 -0.46 45.30
CA VAL A 463 -17.20 -1.84 45.24
C VAL A 463 -16.83 -2.60 46.48
N ALA A 464 -15.65 -2.41 47.07
CA ALA A 464 -15.25 -3.04 48.34
C ALA A 464 -15.97 -2.47 49.56
N GLU A 465 -16.40 -1.21 49.52
CA GLU A 465 -17.18 -0.57 50.59
C GLU A 465 -18.66 -0.98 50.55
N GLU A 466 -19.26 -1.17 49.36
CA GLU A 466 -20.61 -1.69 49.19
C GLU A 466 -20.73 -3.17 49.58
N ASP A 467 -19.73 -4.00 49.27
CA ASP A 467 -19.70 -5.41 49.68
C ASP A 467 -19.51 -5.60 51.20
N THR A 468 -18.81 -4.67 51.88
CA THR A 468 -18.67 -4.68 53.33
C THR A 468 -19.90 -4.17 54.07
N LEU A 469 -20.74 -3.35 53.45
CA LEU A 469 -22.02 -2.90 54.01
C LEU A 469 -23.13 -3.94 53.83
N SER A 470 -23.10 -4.73 52.74
CA SER A 470 -24.08 -5.80 52.50
C SER A 470 -23.86 -7.07 53.37
N SER A 471 -22.67 -7.23 53.94
CA SER A 471 -22.34 -8.36 54.81
C SER A 471 -22.64 -8.10 56.31
N LYS A 472 -23.13 -6.90 56.67
CA LYS A 472 -23.49 -6.51 58.03
C LYS A 472 -25.00 -6.27 58.24
N LEU A 473 -25.82 -6.55 57.24
CA LEU A 473 -27.27 -6.67 57.33
C LEU A 473 -27.71 -8.12 57.09
#